data_30f812da624f4c3355593f31731d0f50
#
_entry.id   30f812da624f4c3355593f31731d0f50
#
_cell.length_a   1.000
_cell.length_b   1.000
_cell.length_c   1.000
_cell.angle_alpha   90.00
_cell.angle_beta   90.00
_cell.angle_gamma   90.00
#
_symmetry.space_group_name_H-M   'P 1'
#
loop_
_entity.id
_entity.type
_entity.pdbx_description
1 polymer ?
#
loop_
_entity_poly.entity_id
_entity_poly.type
_entity_poly.pdbx_seq_one_letter_code
_entity_poly.pdbx_strand_id
1 'polypeptide(L)'
;TRLLSDNGAGYVSRAFRNYLRLVGIGHILAAPFHPQTNGKLERYHQSIKREVNQVPYELPGQLERAIADFVEYYNFRRYHKALGNVTPADVLQGRRGQILQRRKEVQILTINCRRDYNRGPRELANAA
;
A
#
# COMPACT_ATOMS: atom_id res chain seq x y z
N THR A 1 19.09 7.26 0.18
CA THR A 1 18.17 6.41 0.97
C THR A 1 18.16 6.87 2.42
N ARG A 2 17.00 6.82 3.08
CA ARG A 2 16.84 7.17 4.51
C ARG A 2 16.10 6.06 5.24
N LEU A 3 16.58 5.72 6.45
CA LEU A 3 15.93 4.78 7.36
C LEU A 3 15.19 5.56 8.45
N LEU A 4 13.93 5.27 8.65
CA LEU A 4 13.16 5.76 9.79
C LEU A 4 13.03 4.64 10.82
N SER A 5 13.36 4.90 12.08
CA SER A 5 13.19 3.95 13.17
C SER A 5 12.62 4.63 14.41
N ASP A 6 12.18 3.83 15.36
CA ASP A 6 11.94 4.27 16.73
C ASP A 6 13.25 4.48 17.51
N ASN A 7 13.12 4.79 18.81
CA ASN A 7 14.26 5.00 19.70
C ASN A 7 14.68 3.73 20.44
N GLY A 8 14.42 2.55 19.88
CA GLY A 8 14.87 1.28 20.44
C GLY A 8 16.39 1.24 20.62
N ALA A 9 16.87 0.59 21.68
CA ALA A 9 18.28 0.58 22.07
C ALA A 9 19.22 0.17 20.92
N GLY A 10 18.81 -0.78 20.08
CA GLY A 10 19.58 -1.19 18.90
C GLY A 10 19.78 -0.06 17.90
N TYR A 11 18.73 0.70 17.60
CA TYR A 11 18.75 1.78 16.62
C TYR A 11 19.50 3.03 17.09
N VAL A 12 19.53 3.31 18.39
CA VAL A 12 20.29 4.44 18.95
C VAL A 12 21.73 4.08 19.26
N SER A 13 22.14 2.83 19.10
CA SER A 13 23.49 2.37 19.38
C SER A 13 24.53 3.06 18.49
N ARG A 14 25.73 3.27 19.04
CA ARG A 14 26.85 3.87 18.30
C ARG A 14 27.28 2.98 17.13
N ALA A 15 27.27 1.66 17.31
CA ALA A 15 27.64 0.69 16.29
C ALA A 15 26.70 0.79 15.08
N PHE A 16 25.39 0.84 15.30
CA PHE A 16 24.40 0.94 14.24
C PHE A 16 24.49 2.27 13.47
N ARG A 17 24.66 3.37 14.17
CA ARG A 17 24.87 4.70 13.54
C ARG A 17 26.12 4.74 12.67
N ASN A 18 27.22 4.15 13.13
CA ASN A 18 28.46 4.05 12.35
C ASN A 18 28.26 3.19 11.09
N TYR A 19 27.57 2.05 11.22
CA TYR A 19 27.23 1.21 10.08
C TYR A 19 26.41 1.95 9.03
N LEU A 20 25.33 2.63 9.43
CA LEU A 20 24.50 3.40 8.50
C LEU A 20 25.29 4.50 7.78
N ARG A 21 26.23 5.15 8.48
CA ARG A 21 27.11 6.14 7.87
C ARG A 21 28.03 5.52 6.83
N LEU A 22 28.59 4.34 7.09
CA LEU A 22 29.44 3.61 6.14
C LEU A 22 28.70 3.21 4.87
N VAL A 23 27.44 2.79 4.97
CA VAL A 23 26.61 2.40 3.81
C VAL A 23 25.87 3.57 3.18
N GLY A 24 26.08 4.82 3.61
CA GLY A 24 25.49 6.01 3.04
C GLY A 24 23.98 6.15 3.28
N ILE A 25 23.43 5.55 4.35
CA ILE A 25 22.02 5.62 4.70
C ILE A 25 21.79 6.69 5.76
N GLY A 26 21.00 7.70 5.45
CA GLY A 26 20.58 8.71 6.43
C GLY A 26 19.62 8.10 7.46
N HIS A 27 19.84 8.36 8.75
CA HIS A 27 19.01 7.84 9.83
C HIS A 27 18.09 8.93 10.38
N ILE A 28 16.80 8.64 10.45
CA ILE A 28 15.77 9.50 11.06
C ILE A 28 15.18 8.73 12.24
N LEU A 29 15.35 9.27 13.44
CA LEU A 29 14.71 8.75 14.64
C LEU A 29 13.31 9.36 14.77
N ALA A 30 12.32 8.53 15.09
CA ALA A 30 10.98 9.02 15.41
C ALA A 30 11.03 9.90 16.66
N ALA A 31 10.27 10.99 16.65
CA ALA A 31 10.16 11.83 17.84
C ALA A 31 9.58 11.02 19.00
N PRO A 32 10.09 11.18 20.23
CA PRO A 32 9.52 10.53 21.41
C PRO A 32 8.03 10.87 21.53
N PHE A 33 7.22 9.90 21.92
CA PHE A 33 5.78 10.05 22.12
C PHE A 33 4.94 10.42 20.86
N HIS A 34 5.50 10.22 19.64
CA HIS A 34 4.76 10.35 18.39
C HIS A 34 4.49 8.99 17.73
N PRO A 35 3.50 8.21 18.22
CA PRO A 35 3.19 6.88 17.69
C PRO A 35 2.75 6.91 16.21
N GLN A 36 2.25 8.04 15.74
CA GLN A 36 1.78 8.20 14.35
C GLN A 36 2.89 7.97 13.32
N THR A 37 4.15 8.19 13.67
CA THR A 37 5.29 8.03 12.77
C THR A 37 5.47 6.58 12.34
N ASN A 38 5.26 5.63 13.27
CA ASN A 38 5.36 4.20 13.02
C ASN A 38 4.00 3.51 12.77
N GLY A 39 2.89 4.25 12.88
CA GLY A 39 1.56 3.67 12.79
C GLY A 39 1.26 2.94 11.46
N LYS A 40 1.89 3.33 10.35
CA LYS A 40 1.78 2.60 9.07
C LYS A 40 2.49 1.26 9.13
N LEU A 41 3.68 1.22 9.72
CA LEU A 41 4.47 0.00 9.90
C LEU A 41 3.79 -0.95 10.89
N GLU A 42 3.29 -0.43 12.00
CA GLU A 42 2.52 -1.21 12.99
C GLU A 42 1.28 -1.84 12.35
N ARG A 43 0.52 -1.09 11.56
CA ARG A 43 -0.64 -1.61 10.82
C ARG A 43 -0.24 -2.66 9.78
N TYR A 44 0.89 -2.51 9.14
CA TYR A 44 1.45 -3.52 8.24
C TYR A 44 1.76 -4.81 9.02
N HIS A 45 2.44 -4.71 10.18
CA HIS A 45 2.74 -5.85 11.03
C HIS A 45 1.48 -6.52 11.59
N GLN A 46 0.45 -5.74 11.95
CA GLN A 46 -0.85 -6.31 12.34
C GLN A 46 -1.50 -7.07 11.19
N SER A 47 -1.42 -6.55 9.97
CA SER A 47 -1.99 -7.21 8.79
C SER A 47 -1.29 -8.52 8.48
N ILE A 48 0.05 -8.56 8.49
CA ILE A 48 0.82 -9.78 8.24
C ILE A 48 0.58 -10.83 9.34
N LYS A 49 0.60 -10.42 10.62
CA LYS A 49 0.32 -11.32 11.74
C LYS A 49 -1.08 -11.94 11.65
N ARG A 50 -2.08 -11.15 11.26
CA ARG A 50 -3.45 -11.66 11.11
C ARG A 50 -3.54 -12.73 10.02
N GLU A 51 -2.85 -12.55 8.91
CA GLU A 51 -2.88 -13.48 7.78
C GLU A 51 -2.05 -14.73 8.06
N VAL A 52 -0.82 -14.53 8.49
CA VAL A 52 0.17 -15.60 8.69
C VAL A 52 -0.17 -16.49 9.90
N ASN A 53 -0.76 -15.93 10.97
CA ASN A 53 -1.11 -16.71 12.17
C ASN A 53 -2.41 -17.54 12.03
N GLN A 54 -3.07 -17.53 10.88
CA GLN A 54 -4.30 -18.30 10.68
C GLN A 54 -4.05 -19.79 10.49
N VAL A 55 -2.86 -20.17 10.07
CA VAL A 55 -2.51 -21.54 9.74
C VAL A 55 -1.29 -21.97 10.57
N PRO A 56 -1.31 -23.16 11.21
CA PRO A 56 -0.13 -23.71 11.84
C PRO A 56 0.90 -24.13 10.77
N TYR A 57 2.17 -23.85 11.02
CA TYR A 57 3.28 -24.22 10.14
C TYR A 57 4.11 -25.33 10.81
N GLU A 58 4.32 -26.41 10.10
CA GLU A 58 5.14 -27.54 10.59
C GLU A 58 6.63 -27.30 10.39
N LEU A 59 6.99 -26.57 9.34
CA LEU A 59 8.38 -26.30 8.97
C LEU A 59 8.63 -24.78 8.81
N PRO A 60 9.80 -24.28 9.23
CA PRO A 60 10.17 -22.87 9.07
C PRO A 60 10.04 -22.35 7.63
N GLY A 61 10.38 -23.18 6.64
CA GLY A 61 10.29 -22.81 5.23
C GLY A 61 8.85 -22.59 4.72
N GLN A 62 7.84 -23.18 5.38
CA GLN A 62 6.42 -22.89 5.08
C GLN A 62 6.04 -21.50 5.54
N LEU A 63 6.50 -21.11 6.73
CA LEU A 63 6.30 -19.76 7.27
C LEU A 63 6.98 -18.70 6.39
N GLU A 64 8.21 -18.95 5.96
CA GLU A 64 8.93 -18.04 5.06
C GLU A 64 8.17 -17.82 3.75
N ARG A 65 7.65 -18.89 3.15
CA ARG A 65 6.83 -18.78 1.92
C ARG A 65 5.55 -18.00 2.16
N ALA A 66 4.82 -18.28 3.22
CA ALA A 66 3.59 -17.56 3.56
C ALA A 66 3.85 -16.06 3.78
N ILE A 67 4.96 -15.71 4.42
CA ILE A 67 5.40 -14.32 4.57
C ILE A 67 5.73 -13.70 3.19
N ALA A 68 6.47 -14.39 2.35
CA ALA A 68 6.84 -13.91 1.02
C ALA A 68 5.59 -13.68 0.14
N ASP A 69 4.66 -14.62 0.13
CA ASP A 69 3.39 -14.52 -0.61
C ASP A 69 2.54 -13.35 -0.10
N PHE A 70 2.47 -13.16 1.22
CA PHE A 70 1.80 -12.00 1.78
C PHE A 70 2.44 -10.69 1.37
N VAL A 71 3.76 -10.57 1.40
CA VAL A 71 4.50 -9.36 1.00
C VAL A 71 4.25 -9.04 -0.47
N GLU A 72 4.28 -10.05 -1.33
CA GLU A 72 3.96 -9.88 -2.75
C GLU A 72 2.52 -9.39 -2.93
N TYR A 73 1.55 -10.08 -2.32
CA TYR A 73 0.15 -9.67 -2.37
C TYR A 73 -0.05 -8.23 -1.86
N TYR A 74 0.53 -7.90 -0.72
CA TYR A 74 0.40 -6.58 -0.09
C TYR A 74 0.94 -5.46 -0.98
N ASN A 75 2.09 -5.68 -1.61
CA ASN A 75 2.77 -4.65 -2.40
C ASN A 75 2.21 -4.52 -3.82
N PHE A 76 1.80 -5.61 -4.46
CA PHE A 76 1.47 -5.62 -5.88
C PHE A 76 -0.01 -5.84 -6.19
N ARG A 77 -0.79 -6.39 -5.26
CA ARG A 77 -2.20 -6.75 -5.53
C ARG A 77 -3.19 -6.03 -4.62
N ARG A 78 -2.83 -5.76 -3.37
CA ARG A 78 -3.72 -5.13 -2.42
C ARG A 78 -3.88 -3.64 -2.70
N TYR A 79 -5.13 -3.20 -2.94
CA TYR A 79 -5.46 -1.80 -3.03
C TYR A 79 -5.58 -1.15 -1.65
N HIS A 80 -5.04 0.06 -1.51
CA HIS A 80 -5.06 0.82 -0.27
C HIS A 80 -5.87 2.10 -0.42
N LYS A 81 -6.93 2.24 0.38
CA LYS A 81 -7.78 3.44 0.37
C LYS A 81 -6.99 4.73 0.58
N ALA A 82 -6.03 4.71 1.51
CA ALA A 82 -5.17 5.86 1.79
C ALA A 82 -4.25 6.26 0.61
N LEU A 83 -4.02 5.36 -0.35
CA LEU A 83 -3.25 5.62 -1.57
C LEU A 83 -4.15 5.97 -2.77
N GLY A 84 -5.47 6.06 -2.59
CA GLY A 84 -6.43 6.25 -3.68
C GLY A 84 -6.80 4.94 -4.36
N ASN A 85 -6.86 3.83 -3.62
CA ASN A 85 -7.14 2.49 -4.11
C ASN A 85 -6.16 2.01 -5.21
N VAL A 86 -4.89 2.33 -5.05
CA VAL A 86 -3.78 1.78 -5.84
C VAL A 86 -2.88 0.94 -4.93
N THR A 87 -2.00 0.15 -5.52
CA THR A 87 -1.04 -0.66 -4.77
C THR A 87 0.17 0.17 -4.31
N PRO A 88 0.88 -0.24 -3.25
CA PRO A 88 2.15 0.39 -2.87
C PRO A 88 3.17 0.42 -4.01
N ALA A 89 3.25 -0.64 -4.81
CA ALA A 89 4.15 -0.71 -5.97
C ALA A 89 3.80 0.34 -7.04
N ASP A 90 2.52 0.61 -7.28
CA ASP A 90 2.09 1.66 -8.23
C ASP A 90 2.54 3.04 -7.78
N VAL A 91 2.50 3.29 -6.46
CA VAL A 91 3.00 4.56 -5.89
C VAL A 91 4.51 4.66 -6.02
N LEU A 92 5.24 3.60 -5.66
CA LEU A 92 6.70 3.56 -5.72
C LEU A 92 7.22 3.75 -7.16
N GLN A 93 6.52 3.18 -8.13
CA GLN A 93 6.88 3.24 -9.55
C GLN A 93 6.32 4.50 -10.26
N GLY A 94 5.69 5.41 -9.52
CA GLY A 94 5.15 6.67 -10.06
C GLY A 94 3.89 6.51 -10.92
N ARG A 95 3.28 5.31 -11.01
CA ARG A 95 2.11 5.03 -11.85
C ARG A 95 0.78 5.54 -11.27
N ARG A 96 0.76 5.91 -9.99
CA ARG A 96 -0.47 6.34 -9.29
C ARG A 96 -1.26 7.40 -10.07
N GLY A 97 -0.60 8.45 -10.56
CA GLY A 97 -1.26 9.54 -11.29
C GLY A 97 -1.97 9.06 -12.54
N GLN A 98 -1.30 8.26 -13.36
CA GLN A 98 -1.84 7.69 -14.59
C GLN A 98 -3.04 6.77 -14.32
N ILE A 99 -2.97 5.92 -13.29
CA ILE A 99 -4.06 5.02 -12.92
C ILE A 99 -5.30 5.80 -12.49
N LEU A 100 -5.13 6.83 -11.64
CA LEU A 100 -6.25 7.65 -11.19
C LEU A 100 -6.87 8.45 -12.33
N GLN A 101 -6.08 9.01 -13.22
CA GLN A 101 -6.54 9.70 -14.42
C GLN A 101 -7.35 8.76 -15.32
N ARG A 102 -6.82 7.57 -15.61
CA ARG A 102 -7.51 6.57 -16.43
C ARG A 102 -8.85 6.14 -15.82
N ARG A 103 -8.91 5.93 -14.51
CA ARG A 103 -10.17 5.61 -13.81
C ARG A 103 -11.20 6.72 -13.95
N LYS A 104 -10.78 7.98 -13.84
CA LYS A 104 -11.65 9.13 -14.02
C LYS A 104 -12.23 9.20 -15.45
N GLU A 105 -11.40 8.98 -16.45
CA GLU A 105 -11.83 8.92 -17.85
C GLU A 105 -12.87 7.81 -18.09
N VAL A 106 -12.58 6.58 -17.61
CA VAL A 106 -13.51 5.46 -17.69
C VAL A 106 -14.81 5.74 -16.96
N GLN A 107 -14.76 6.38 -15.80
CA GLN A 107 -15.96 6.78 -15.06
C GLN A 107 -16.82 7.75 -15.86
N ILE A 108 -16.23 8.77 -16.47
CA ILE A 108 -16.95 9.76 -17.29
C ILE A 108 -17.58 9.08 -18.51
N LEU A 109 -16.81 8.25 -19.22
CA LEU A 109 -17.33 7.49 -20.37
C LEU A 109 -18.50 6.59 -19.97
N THR A 110 -18.38 5.86 -18.86
CA THR A 110 -19.45 4.99 -18.36
C THR A 110 -20.72 5.77 -18.01
N ILE A 111 -20.60 6.93 -17.38
CA ILE A 111 -21.74 7.79 -17.05
C ILE A 111 -22.41 8.29 -18.32
N ASN A 112 -21.64 8.74 -19.31
CA ASN A 112 -22.18 9.23 -20.58
C ASN A 112 -22.90 8.10 -21.35
N CYS A 113 -22.27 6.93 -21.49
CA CYS A 113 -22.92 5.77 -22.13
C CYS A 113 -24.24 5.38 -21.45
N ARG A 114 -24.30 5.37 -20.12
CA ARG A 114 -25.55 5.11 -19.38
C ARG A 114 -26.59 6.17 -19.60
N ARG A 115 -26.19 7.44 -19.69
CA ARG A 115 -27.08 8.55 -19.94
C ARG A 115 -27.72 8.44 -21.34
N ASP A 116 -26.89 8.15 -22.34
CA ASP A 116 -27.35 7.99 -23.73
C ASP A 116 -28.26 6.76 -23.88
N TYR A 117 -27.90 5.64 -23.30
CA TYR A 117 -28.76 4.44 -23.26
C TYR A 117 -30.12 4.72 -22.63
N ASN A 118 -30.18 5.47 -21.51
CA ASN A 118 -31.43 5.79 -20.83
C ASN A 118 -32.29 6.86 -21.56
N ARG A 119 -31.69 7.66 -22.45
CA ARG A 119 -32.42 8.64 -23.30
C ARG A 119 -33.08 7.98 -24.49
N GLY A 120 -32.41 7.06 -25.16
CA GLY A 120 -32.91 6.42 -26.38
C GLY A 120 -34.31 5.84 -26.27
N PRO A 121 -34.70 5.06 -25.25
CA PRO A 121 -36.05 4.52 -25.11
C PRO A 121 -37.11 5.58 -24.86
N ARG A 122 -36.78 6.71 -24.24
CA ARG A 122 -37.75 7.80 -23.96
C ARG A 122 -38.06 8.66 -25.17
N GLU A 123 -37.09 8.89 -26.05
CA GLU A 123 -37.33 9.63 -27.32
C GLU A 123 -38.21 8.84 -28.27
N LEU A 124 -38.05 7.51 -28.34
CA LEU A 124 -38.93 6.62 -29.13
C LEU A 124 -40.34 6.53 -28.57
N ALA A 125 -40.52 6.57 -27.25
CA ALA A 125 -41.84 6.54 -26.61
C ALA A 125 -42.59 7.86 -26.71
N ASN A 126 -41.91 9.00 -26.89
CA ASN A 126 -42.52 10.33 -27.05
C ASN A 126 -42.78 10.69 -28.54
N ALA A 127 -42.28 9.88 -29.48
CA ALA A 127 -42.48 10.07 -30.93
C ALA A 127 -43.60 9.19 -31.53
N ALA A 128 -44.25 8.38 -30.69
CA ALA A 128 -45.39 7.51 -31.01
C ALA A 128 -46.69 8.05 -30.39
#